data_986b6ff758b13ccb04cb26687ac26d3a
#
_entry.id   986b6ff758b13ccb04cb26687ac26d3a
#
_cell.length_a   1.000
_cell.length_b   1.000
_cell.length_c   1.000
_cell.angle_alpha   90.00
_cell.angle_beta   90.00
_cell.angle_gamma   90.00
#
_symmetry.space_group_name_H-M   'P 1'
#
loop_
_entity.id
_entity.type
_entity.pdbx_description
1 polymer ?
#
loop_
_entity_poly.entity_id
_entity_poly.type
_entity_poly.pdbx_seq_one_letter_code
_entity_poly.pdbx_strand_id
1 'polypeptide(L)'
;MDKIKLILTLITIAITVVPIVGVLLTYQDNLVGLFVPPEINEIADKFGGGEGGDGGSDGPQVEPVGPPEYDPVSRTIKQSIEFKNTFPFDITLKSISGDVQCVEHNSNVGVASLEEPVSIPVGETGTVTLLISVENGENHLISLHSAEENVEVTLANVSVDISGIQIGLDQNQMDQRMEIPNPWYEG
;
A
#
# COMPACT_ATOMS: atom_id res chain seq x y z
N MET A 1 7.83 -53.86 26.87
CA MET A 1 8.50 -52.84 26.03
C MET A 1 9.96 -52.82 26.37
N ASP A 2 10.85 -53.05 25.41
CA ASP A 2 12.30 -53.05 25.66
C ASP A 2 12.73 -51.65 26.11
N LYS A 3 13.41 -51.60 27.25
CA LYS A 3 13.92 -50.34 27.85
C LYS A 3 14.72 -49.51 26.84
N ILE A 4 15.41 -50.20 25.91
CA ILE A 4 16.18 -49.53 24.83
C ILE A 4 15.27 -48.78 23.84
N LYS A 5 14.14 -49.39 23.45
CA LYS A 5 13.17 -48.71 22.56
C LYS A 5 12.56 -47.46 23.18
N LEU A 6 12.25 -47.55 24.48
CA LEU A 6 11.72 -46.42 25.24
C LEU A 6 12.73 -45.25 25.33
N ILE A 7 14.01 -45.59 25.61
CA ILE A 7 15.08 -44.58 25.67
C ILE A 7 15.30 -43.95 24.29
N LEU A 8 15.32 -44.74 23.22
CA LEU A 8 15.50 -44.24 21.86
C LEU A 8 14.35 -43.28 21.45
N THR A 9 13.11 -43.66 21.78
CA THR A 9 11.94 -42.80 21.51
C THR A 9 12.00 -41.52 22.28
N LEU A 10 12.40 -41.53 23.56
CA LEU A 10 12.57 -40.33 24.37
C LEU A 10 13.65 -39.38 23.80
N ILE A 11 14.79 -39.96 23.36
CA ILE A 11 15.86 -39.16 22.74
C ILE A 11 15.37 -38.53 21.43
N THR A 12 14.66 -39.30 20.59
CA THR A 12 14.12 -38.77 19.33
C THR A 12 13.13 -37.62 19.58
N ILE A 13 12.21 -37.79 20.54
CA ILE A 13 11.26 -36.72 20.94
C ILE A 13 12.03 -35.51 21.46
N ALA A 14 13.03 -35.69 22.32
CA ALA A 14 13.82 -34.57 22.85
C ALA A 14 14.54 -33.78 21.75
N ILE A 15 15.20 -34.47 20.81
CA ILE A 15 15.92 -33.83 19.71
C ILE A 15 14.96 -33.05 18.77
N THR A 16 13.72 -33.53 18.61
CA THR A 16 12.75 -32.86 17.71
C THR A 16 11.97 -31.74 18.40
N VAL A 17 11.52 -31.99 19.63
CA VAL A 17 10.63 -31.07 20.35
C VAL A 17 11.38 -29.93 21.03
N VAL A 18 12.56 -30.18 21.59
CA VAL A 18 13.32 -29.15 22.34
C VAL A 18 13.71 -27.96 21.44
N PRO A 19 14.21 -28.13 20.23
CA PRO A 19 14.49 -26.96 19.35
C PRO A 19 13.24 -26.18 18.98
N ILE A 20 12.14 -26.88 18.68
CA ILE A 20 10.86 -26.23 18.32
C ILE A 20 10.32 -25.39 19.50
N VAL A 21 10.30 -25.99 20.69
CA VAL A 21 9.87 -25.30 21.91
C VAL A 21 10.83 -24.14 22.25
N GLY A 22 12.14 -24.33 22.06
CA GLY A 22 13.14 -23.28 22.25
C GLY A 22 12.89 -22.07 21.35
N VAL A 23 12.64 -22.30 20.06
CA VAL A 23 12.29 -21.25 19.11
C VAL A 23 10.98 -20.56 19.52
N LEU A 24 9.93 -21.32 19.82
CA LEU A 24 8.64 -20.76 20.25
C LEU A 24 8.76 -19.91 21.53
N LEU A 25 9.56 -20.34 22.51
CA LEU A 25 9.77 -19.57 23.74
C LEU A 25 10.63 -18.31 23.52
N THR A 26 11.58 -18.35 22.58
CA THR A 26 12.41 -17.20 22.26
C THR A 26 11.62 -16.12 21.53
N TYR A 27 10.66 -16.51 20.72
CA TYR A 27 9.86 -15.61 19.85
C TYR A 27 8.39 -15.52 20.30
N GLN A 28 8.07 -15.90 21.57
CA GLN A 28 6.68 -15.92 22.05
C GLN A 28 5.96 -14.54 21.92
N ASP A 29 6.72 -13.45 21.98
CA ASP A 29 6.19 -12.09 21.85
C ASP A 29 6.14 -11.59 20.40
N ASN A 30 6.79 -12.28 19.46
CA ASN A 30 6.82 -11.91 18.03
C ASN A 30 7.00 -13.14 17.13
N LEU A 31 6.03 -14.06 17.16
CA LEU A 31 6.03 -15.26 16.29
C LEU A 31 5.93 -14.89 14.80
N VAL A 32 5.31 -13.76 14.49
CA VAL A 32 5.19 -13.26 13.12
C VAL A 32 6.57 -12.89 12.57
N GLY A 33 7.41 -12.25 13.37
CA GLY A 33 8.77 -11.87 12.98
C GLY A 33 9.70 -13.06 12.65
N LEU A 34 9.35 -14.28 13.08
CA LEU A 34 10.11 -15.49 12.74
C LEU A 34 9.87 -15.94 11.28
N PHE A 35 8.67 -15.65 10.74
CA PHE A 35 8.23 -16.10 9.41
C PHE A 35 8.23 -14.96 8.38
N VAL A 36 8.29 -13.73 8.85
CA VAL A 36 8.32 -12.53 8.00
C VAL A 36 9.77 -12.11 7.78
N PRO A 37 10.29 -12.12 6.57
CA PRO A 37 11.62 -11.57 6.29
C PRO A 37 11.74 -10.13 6.81
N PRO A 38 12.91 -9.73 7.34
CA PRO A 38 13.11 -8.38 7.87
C PRO A 38 12.80 -7.27 6.85
N GLU A 39 12.96 -7.57 5.56
CA GLU A 39 12.64 -6.68 4.44
C GLU A 39 11.14 -6.33 4.39
N ILE A 40 10.26 -7.27 4.76
CA ILE A 40 8.81 -7.04 4.81
C ILE A 40 8.44 -6.11 5.96
N ASN A 41 9.07 -6.26 7.12
CA ASN A 41 8.85 -5.35 8.24
C ASN A 41 9.31 -3.93 7.88
N GLU A 42 10.45 -3.78 7.20
CA GLU A 42 10.94 -2.48 6.73
C GLU A 42 9.98 -1.80 5.75
N ILE A 43 9.38 -2.58 4.84
CA ILE A 43 8.34 -2.08 3.93
C ILE A 43 7.11 -1.63 4.73
N ALA A 44 6.60 -2.47 5.63
CA ALA A 44 5.45 -2.15 6.45
C ALA A 44 5.67 -0.90 7.33
N ASP A 45 6.85 -0.77 7.92
CA ASP A 45 7.22 0.40 8.74
C ASP A 45 7.30 1.69 7.90
N LYS A 46 7.84 1.60 6.68
CA LYS A 46 7.98 2.77 5.78
C LYS A 46 6.65 3.23 5.18
N PHE A 47 5.73 2.31 4.89
CA PHE A 47 4.41 2.64 4.36
C PHE A 47 3.35 2.80 5.45
N GLY A 48 3.48 2.08 6.57
CA GLY A 48 2.47 2.01 7.63
C GLY A 48 2.55 3.12 8.68
N GLY A 49 3.53 4.03 8.63
CA GLY A 49 3.70 5.11 9.59
C GLY A 49 3.58 4.58 11.03
N GLY A 50 4.60 3.84 11.52
CA GLY A 50 4.58 3.22 12.85
C GLY A 50 4.12 4.21 13.94
N GLU A 51 3.26 3.75 14.85
CA GLU A 51 2.80 4.53 16.01
C GLU A 51 4.00 5.13 16.76
N GLY A 52 4.20 6.45 16.63
CA GLY A 52 5.13 7.23 17.44
C GLY A 52 6.41 7.73 16.78
N GLY A 53 6.57 7.60 15.48
CA GLY A 53 7.67 8.22 14.74
C GLY A 53 7.31 9.66 14.34
N ASP A 54 7.99 10.64 14.93
CA ASP A 54 8.14 11.98 14.36
C ASP A 54 8.42 11.78 12.85
N GLY A 55 7.58 12.34 11.96
CA GLY A 55 7.60 12.07 10.51
C GLY A 55 8.99 12.26 9.90
N GLY A 56 9.83 11.26 10.09
CA GLY A 56 11.19 11.21 9.59
C GLY A 56 11.14 11.06 8.08
N SER A 57 11.92 11.88 7.40
CA SER A 57 12.12 12.02 5.96
C SER A 57 12.57 10.75 5.20
N ASP A 58 12.41 9.56 5.77
CA ASP A 58 12.95 8.31 5.24
C ASP A 58 11.92 7.41 4.53
N GLY A 59 10.66 7.84 4.46
CA GLY A 59 9.64 7.16 3.67
C GLY A 59 9.86 7.35 2.16
N PRO A 60 9.17 6.55 1.32
CA PRO A 60 9.22 6.76 -0.11
C PRO A 60 8.72 8.16 -0.45
N GLN A 61 9.54 8.91 -1.19
CA GLN A 61 9.15 10.25 -1.65
C GLN A 61 8.25 10.08 -2.87
N VAL A 62 7.07 10.67 -2.79
CA VAL A 62 6.07 10.66 -3.86
C VAL A 62 5.78 12.09 -4.26
N GLU A 63 6.04 12.44 -5.52
CA GLU A 63 5.78 13.77 -6.05
C GLU A 63 4.94 13.68 -7.33
N PRO A 64 3.88 14.48 -7.48
CA PRO A 64 3.09 14.50 -8.71
C PRO A 64 3.90 15.06 -9.85
N VAL A 65 3.77 14.46 -11.04
CA VAL A 65 4.42 14.89 -12.29
C VAL A 65 3.36 15.47 -13.22
N GLY A 66 3.37 16.75 -13.35
CA GLY A 66 2.40 17.45 -14.21
C GLY A 66 0.96 17.47 -13.64
N PRO A 67 0.06 18.16 -14.36
CA PRO A 67 -1.36 18.16 -14.01
C PRO A 67 -2.00 16.81 -14.33
N PRO A 68 -3.08 16.43 -13.61
CA PRO A 68 -3.88 15.28 -13.98
C PRO A 68 -4.58 15.47 -15.33
N GLU A 69 -4.67 14.39 -16.11
CA GLU A 69 -5.30 14.39 -17.45
C GLU A 69 -6.59 13.58 -17.42
N TYR A 70 -7.70 14.18 -17.87
CA TYR A 70 -8.97 13.47 -17.98
C TYR A 70 -9.21 12.92 -19.39
N ASP A 71 -9.51 11.62 -19.47
CA ASP A 71 -9.96 10.95 -20.70
C ASP A 71 -11.50 10.78 -20.67
N PRO A 72 -12.26 11.52 -21.51
CA PRO A 72 -13.71 11.45 -21.51
C PRO A 72 -14.27 10.12 -22.10
N VAL A 73 -13.45 9.38 -22.85
CA VAL A 73 -13.88 8.10 -23.45
C VAL A 73 -13.91 6.99 -22.40
N SER A 74 -12.82 6.90 -21.64
CA SER A 74 -12.71 5.89 -20.57
C SER A 74 -13.24 6.39 -19.22
N ARG A 75 -13.60 7.69 -19.10
CA ARG A 75 -13.98 8.34 -17.84
C ARG A 75 -12.94 8.14 -16.75
N THR A 76 -11.68 8.26 -17.12
CA THR A 76 -10.55 8.11 -16.21
C THR A 76 -9.73 9.39 -16.13
N ILE A 77 -9.22 9.65 -14.94
CA ILE A 77 -8.21 10.67 -14.70
C ILE A 77 -6.88 9.95 -14.56
N LYS A 78 -5.87 10.38 -15.34
CA LYS A 78 -4.50 9.89 -15.26
C LYS A 78 -3.66 10.86 -14.45
N GLN A 79 -2.97 10.35 -13.42
CA GLN A 79 -1.99 11.11 -12.65
C GLN A 79 -0.67 10.37 -12.63
N SER A 80 0.36 10.97 -13.18
CA SER A 80 1.72 10.47 -13.04
C SER A 80 2.34 10.98 -11.75
N ILE A 81 3.05 10.11 -11.05
CA ILE A 81 3.79 10.41 -9.84
C ILE A 81 5.23 9.90 -9.98
N GLU A 82 6.18 10.63 -9.45
CA GLU A 82 7.54 10.14 -9.25
C GLU A 82 7.61 9.41 -7.91
N PHE A 83 8.14 8.20 -7.95
CA PHE A 83 8.36 7.38 -6.77
C PHE A 83 9.85 7.08 -6.65
N LYS A 84 10.49 7.56 -5.58
CA LYS A 84 11.88 7.26 -5.29
C LYS A 84 11.99 5.99 -4.45
N ASN A 85 12.69 4.99 -4.97
CA ASN A 85 12.96 3.77 -4.23
C ASN A 85 14.03 4.01 -3.14
N THR A 86 13.59 4.16 -1.90
CA THR A 86 14.46 4.30 -0.72
C THR A 86 14.71 2.98 -0.01
N PHE A 87 14.21 1.85 -0.56
CA PHE A 87 14.48 0.52 -0.02
C PHE A 87 15.89 0.04 -0.42
N PRO A 88 16.49 -0.87 0.35
CA PRO A 88 17.82 -1.42 0.05
C PRO A 88 17.81 -2.50 -1.05
N PHE A 89 16.68 -2.69 -1.74
CA PHE A 89 16.49 -3.67 -2.80
C PHE A 89 15.61 -3.11 -3.92
N ASP A 90 15.70 -3.72 -5.11
CA ASP A 90 14.85 -3.37 -6.23
C ASP A 90 13.39 -3.71 -5.92
N ILE A 91 12.49 -2.80 -6.24
CA ILE A 91 11.06 -3.01 -6.04
C ILE A 91 10.34 -3.11 -7.38
N THR A 92 9.24 -3.85 -7.39
CA THR A 92 8.29 -3.87 -8.49
C THR A 92 6.90 -3.59 -7.93
N LEU A 93 6.35 -2.43 -8.26
CA LEU A 93 4.94 -2.12 -8.01
C LEU A 93 4.11 -2.89 -9.02
N LYS A 94 3.41 -3.94 -8.57
CA LYS A 94 2.58 -4.80 -9.44
C LYS A 94 1.18 -4.31 -9.58
N SER A 95 0.60 -3.82 -8.48
CA SER A 95 -0.72 -3.23 -8.45
C SER A 95 -0.85 -2.22 -7.33
N ILE A 96 -1.69 -1.23 -7.57
CA ILE A 96 -2.21 -0.31 -6.57
C ILE A 96 -3.71 -0.29 -6.79
N SER A 97 -4.50 -0.37 -5.74
CA SER A 97 -5.94 -0.18 -5.80
C SER A 97 -6.43 0.53 -4.56
N GLY A 98 -7.44 1.38 -4.70
CA GLY A 98 -8.04 2.09 -3.56
C GLY A 98 -9.31 2.81 -3.97
N ASP A 99 -10.16 3.09 -2.99
CA ASP A 99 -11.35 3.90 -3.18
C ASP A 99 -10.97 5.38 -3.14
N VAL A 100 -11.49 6.16 -4.07
CA VAL A 100 -11.33 7.62 -4.09
C VAL A 100 -12.57 8.23 -3.45
N GLN A 101 -12.39 8.94 -2.34
CA GLN A 101 -13.48 9.54 -1.57
C GLN A 101 -13.40 11.06 -1.60
N CYS A 102 -14.53 11.70 -1.88
CA CYS A 102 -14.67 13.15 -1.71
C CYS A 102 -14.52 13.52 -0.22
N VAL A 103 -13.61 14.45 0.08
CA VAL A 103 -13.31 14.87 1.45
C VAL A 103 -14.53 15.56 2.08
N GLU A 104 -15.20 16.43 1.34
CA GLU A 104 -16.31 17.24 1.85
C GLU A 104 -17.55 16.38 2.21
N HIS A 105 -17.87 15.38 1.36
CA HIS A 105 -19.10 14.59 1.50
C HIS A 105 -18.87 13.17 2.00
N ASN A 106 -17.61 12.76 2.17
CA ASN A 106 -17.23 11.39 2.56
C ASN A 106 -17.89 10.31 1.67
N SER A 107 -17.99 10.62 0.37
CA SER A 107 -18.66 9.78 -0.62
C SER A 107 -17.63 9.23 -1.60
N ASN A 108 -17.79 7.95 -1.99
CA ASN A 108 -16.94 7.35 -3.02
C ASN A 108 -17.24 8.01 -4.38
N VAL A 109 -16.20 8.57 -4.99
CA VAL A 109 -16.25 9.22 -6.31
C VAL A 109 -15.48 8.47 -7.37
N GLY A 110 -14.78 7.39 -7.00
CA GLY A 110 -14.05 6.62 -7.98
C GLY A 110 -13.20 5.50 -7.36
N VAL A 111 -12.46 4.85 -8.23
CA VAL A 111 -11.48 3.82 -7.85
C VAL A 111 -10.14 4.16 -8.50
N ALA A 112 -9.10 4.22 -7.68
CA ALA A 112 -7.74 4.37 -8.16
C ALA A 112 -7.12 3.00 -8.45
N SER A 113 -6.32 2.92 -9.51
CA SER A 113 -5.55 1.72 -9.87
C SER A 113 -4.23 2.09 -10.52
N LEU A 114 -3.27 1.17 -10.50
CA LEU A 114 -2.02 1.31 -11.25
C LEU A 114 -2.28 1.02 -12.73
N GLU A 115 -1.76 1.86 -13.65
CA GLU A 115 -1.93 1.67 -15.10
C GLU A 115 -1.18 0.41 -15.58
N GLU A 116 0.09 0.30 -15.18
CA GLU A 116 0.94 -0.85 -15.52
C GLU A 116 1.97 -1.11 -14.41
N PRO A 117 2.45 -2.35 -14.24
CA PRO A 117 3.51 -2.65 -13.29
C PRO A 117 4.79 -1.90 -13.59
N VAL A 118 5.44 -1.35 -12.56
CA VAL A 118 6.67 -0.56 -12.67
C VAL A 118 7.76 -1.16 -11.80
N SER A 119 8.95 -1.42 -12.36
CA SER A 119 10.13 -1.84 -11.60
C SER A 119 11.07 -0.65 -11.38
N ILE A 120 11.48 -0.44 -10.14
CA ILE A 120 12.31 0.68 -9.73
C ILE A 120 13.53 0.14 -8.97
N PRO A 121 14.73 0.25 -9.55
CA PRO A 121 15.96 -0.18 -8.90
C PRO A 121 16.27 0.59 -7.60
N VAL A 122 17.14 0.02 -6.78
CA VAL A 122 17.62 0.65 -5.53
C VAL A 122 18.12 2.05 -5.77
N GLY A 123 17.58 3.01 -5.03
CA GLY A 123 18.02 4.42 -5.05
C GLY A 123 17.58 5.21 -6.29
N GLU A 124 16.92 4.57 -7.26
CA GLU A 124 16.42 5.22 -8.45
C GLU A 124 15.00 5.77 -8.26
N THR A 125 14.61 6.68 -9.14
CA THR A 125 13.25 7.22 -9.23
C THR A 125 12.58 6.62 -10.44
N GLY A 126 11.34 6.12 -10.26
CA GLY A 126 10.50 5.63 -11.35
C GLY A 126 9.22 6.44 -11.46
N THR A 127 8.70 6.58 -12.68
CA THR A 127 7.38 7.19 -12.90
C THR A 127 6.31 6.12 -12.81
N VAL A 128 5.30 6.37 -11.99
CA VAL A 128 4.16 5.51 -11.73
C VAL A 128 2.90 6.24 -12.18
N THR A 129 2.10 5.64 -13.05
CA THR A 129 0.84 6.25 -13.51
C THR A 129 -0.34 5.61 -12.81
N LEU A 130 -1.11 6.45 -12.11
CA LEU A 130 -2.37 6.08 -11.48
C LEU A 130 -3.53 6.43 -12.42
N LEU A 131 -4.47 5.50 -12.54
CA LEU A 131 -5.75 5.68 -13.21
C LEU A 131 -6.85 5.80 -12.15
N ILE A 132 -7.60 6.88 -12.18
CA ILE A 132 -8.77 7.08 -11.32
C ILE A 132 -10.01 6.98 -12.20
N SER A 133 -10.76 5.89 -12.07
CA SER A 133 -12.05 5.73 -12.74
C SER A 133 -13.12 6.48 -11.95
N VAL A 134 -13.75 7.49 -12.56
CA VAL A 134 -14.79 8.33 -11.94
C VAL A 134 -16.21 7.95 -12.39
N GLU A 135 -16.39 6.82 -13.06
CA GLU A 135 -17.67 6.38 -13.59
C GLU A 135 -18.78 6.30 -12.51
N ASN A 136 -18.44 5.79 -11.34
CA ASN A 136 -19.38 5.69 -10.21
C ASN A 136 -19.60 7.01 -9.47
N GLY A 137 -18.70 7.99 -9.63
CA GLY A 137 -18.77 9.30 -8.99
C GLY A 137 -19.39 10.39 -9.84
N GLU A 138 -19.70 10.14 -11.10
CA GLU A 138 -20.23 11.13 -12.05
C GLU A 138 -21.41 11.92 -11.49
N ASN A 139 -22.44 11.25 -10.98
CA ASN A 139 -23.62 11.91 -10.41
C ASN A 139 -23.27 12.78 -9.19
N HIS A 140 -22.32 12.36 -8.36
CA HIS A 140 -21.86 13.13 -7.21
C HIS A 140 -21.15 14.41 -7.66
N LEU A 141 -20.22 14.28 -8.59
CA LEU A 141 -19.45 15.42 -9.13
C LEU A 141 -20.37 16.44 -9.83
N ILE A 142 -21.31 15.97 -10.66
CA ILE A 142 -22.27 16.84 -11.34
C ILE A 142 -23.19 17.56 -10.34
N SER A 143 -23.75 16.84 -9.35
CA SER A 143 -24.79 17.41 -8.50
C SER A 143 -24.29 18.27 -7.36
N LEU A 144 -23.09 18.01 -6.87
CA LEU A 144 -22.57 18.67 -5.67
C LEU A 144 -21.35 19.56 -5.93
N HIS A 145 -20.62 19.34 -7.03
CA HIS A 145 -19.37 20.04 -7.33
C HIS A 145 -19.37 20.70 -8.72
N SER A 146 -20.53 20.89 -9.36
CA SER A 146 -20.60 21.50 -10.72
C SER A 146 -20.02 22.91 -10.82
N ALA A 147 -19.92 23.64 -9.69
CA ALA A 147 -19.32 24.97 -9.63
C ALA A 147 -17.81 24.95 -9.26
N GLU A 148 -17.22 23.77 -9.09
CA GLU A 148 -15.84 23.61 -8.67
C GLU A 148 -15.00 22.99 -9.78
N GLU A 149 -13.93 23.66 -10.18
CA GLU A 149 -12.99 23.20 -11.20
C GLU A 149 -12.21 21.96 -10.74
N ASN A 150 -11.89 21.90 -9.45
CA ASN A 150 -11.20 20.78 -8.81
C ASN A 150 -11.95 20.35 -7.56
N VAL A 151 -11.91 19.06 -7.26
CA VAL A 151 -12.52 18.48 -6.08
C VAL A 151 -11.46 17.83 -5.21
N GLU A 152 -11.47 18.15 -3.91
CA GLU A 152 -10.57 17.56 -2.94
C GLU A 152 -11.00 16.13 -2.61
N VAL A 153 -10.08 15.18 -2.81
CA VAL A 153 -10.32 13.75 -2.56
C VAL A 153 -9.21 13.14 -1.70
N THR A 154 -9.53 12.03 -1.07
CA THR A 154 -8.58 11.18 -0.34
C THR A 154 -8.69 9.74 -0.82
N LEU A 155 -7.65 8.96 -0.59
CA LEU A 155 -7.67 7.52 -0.85
C LEU A 155 -8.08 6.76 0.42
N ALA A 156 -8.93 5.75 0.24
CA ALA A 156 -9.34 4.82 1.29
C ALA A 156 -9.19 3.38 0.83
N ASN A 157 -9.09 2.43 1.77
CA ASN A 157 -9.00 1.00 1.48
C ASN A 157 -7.88 0.68 0.47
N VAL A 158 -6.74 1.35 0.61
CA VAL A 158 -5.63 1.20 -0.34
C VAL A 158 -4.95 -0.15 -0.15
N SER A 159 -4.75 -0.85 -1.25
CA SER A 159 -3.95 -2.08 -1.32
C SER A 159 -2.85 -1.91 -2.35
N VAL A 160 -1.62 -2.19 -1.96
CA VAL A 160 -0.43 -2.11 -2.81
C VAL A 160 0.24 -3.46 -2.86
N ASP A 161 0.53 -3.97 -4.06
CA ASP A 161 1.38 -5.16 -4.27
C ASP A 161 2.78 -4.70 -4.66
N ILE A 162 3.73 -4.89 -3.76
CA ILE A 162 5.15 -4.60 -3.98
C ILE A 162 5.90 -5.92 -4.05
N SER A 163 6.40 -6.25 -5.23
CA SER A 163 7.20 -7.46 -5.48
C SER A 163 6.52 -8.77 -5.05
N GLY A 164 5.18 -8.80 -4.99
CA GLY A 164 4.39 -9.96 -4.57
C GLY A 164 3.95 -9.93 -3.11
N ILE A 165 4.27 -8.86 -2.38
CA ILE A 165 3.82 -8.61 -1.02
C ILE A 165 2.66 -7.65 -1.08
N GLN A 166 1.49 -8.08 -0.59
CA GLN A 166 0.32 -7.21 -0.50
C GLN A 166 0.30 -6.47 0.84
N ILE A 167 0.19 -5.15 0.77
CA ILE A 167 0.12 -4.25 1.92
C ILE A 167 -1.22 -3.52 1.84
N GLY A 168 -2.04 -3.67 2.87
CA GLY A 168 -3.24 -2.86 3.05
C GLY A 168 -2.88 -1.62 3.87
N LEU A 169 -3.28 -0.44 3.41
CA LEU A 169 -3.10 0.81 4.12
C LEU A 169 -4.46 1.31 4.58
N ASP A 170 -4.60 1.52 5.89
CA ASP A 170 -5.83 2.07 6.46
C ASP A 170 -5.91 3.58 6.21
N GLN A 171 -7.13 4.10 6.17
CA GLN A 171 -7.43 5.52 5.92
C GLN A 171 -6.68 6.48 6.87
N ASN A 172 -6.43 6.05 8.11
CA ASN A 172 -5.67 6.83 9.10
C ASN A 172 -4.16 6.92 8.81
N GLN A 173 -3.66 6.07 7.91
CA GLN A 173 -2.24 6.03 7.50
C GLN A 173 -1.99 6.84 6.24
N MET A 174 -3.05 7.25 5.53
CA MET A 174 -2.99 8.00 4.28
C MET A 174 -3.81 9.29 4.39
N ASP A 175 -3.42 10.21 5.27
CA ASP A 175 -4.02 11.56 5.34
C ASP A 175 -3.51 12.46 4.17
N GLN A 176 -3.33 11.84 3.00
CA GLN A 176 -2.95 12.56 1.79
C GLN A 176 -4.21 12.96 1.03
N ARG A 177 -4.44 14.26 1.01
CA ARG A 177 -5.46 14.89 0.19
C ARG A 177 -4.87 15.27 -1.14
N MET A 178 -5.62 15.06 -2.20
CA MET A 178 -5.27 15.47 -3.54
C MET A 178 -6.43 16.16 -4.20
N GLU A 179 -6.14 17.04 -5.15
CA GLU A 179 -7.15 17.66 -5.99
C GLU A 179 -7.24 16.87 -7.32
N ILE A 180 -8.45 16.50 -7.71
CA ILE A 180 -8.74 15.97 -9.04
C ILE A 180 -9.55 16.96 -9.84
N PRO A 181 -9.32 17.09 -11.17
CA PRO A 181 -10.14 17.95 -12.01
C PRO A 181 -11.57 17.42 -12.04
N ASN A 182 -12.53 18.35 -12.01
CA ASN A 182 -13.92 18.02 -12.21
C ASN A 182 -14.27 18.14 -13.70
N PRO A 183 -14.47 17.03 -14.42
CA PRO A 183 -14.76 17.07 -15.86
C PRO A 183 -16.10 17.69 -16.21
N TRP A 184 -16.98 17.87 -15.22
CA TRP A 184 -18.33 18.42 -15.37
C TRP A 184 -18.46 19.84 -14.78
N TYR A 185 -17.33 20.53 -14.57
CA TYR A 185 -17.32 21.91 -14.15
C TYR A 185 -18.03 22.82 -15.18
N GLU A 186 -19.06 23.53 -14.74
CA GLU A 186 -19.79 24.53 -15.53
C GLU A 186 -19.32 25.91 -15.07
N GLY A 187 -18.22 26.42 -15.68
CA GLY A 187 -17.63 27.74 -15.37
C GLY A 187 -18.49 28.94 -15.67
#